data_94249336ff1d0188e3c758cfacc9a8c4
#
_entry.id   94249336ff1d0188e3c758cfacc9a8c4
#
_cell.length_a   1.000
_cell.length_b   1.000
_cell.length_c   1.000
_cell.angle_alpha   90.00
_cell.angle_beta   90.00
_cell.angle_gamma   90.00
#
_symmetry.space_group_name_H-M   'P 1'
#
loop_
_entity.id
_entity.type
_entity.pdbx_description
1 polymer ?
#
loop_
_entity_poly.entity_id
_entity_poly.type
_entity_poly.pdbx_seq_one_letter_code
_entity_poly.pdbx_strand_id
1 'polypeptide(L)'
;MFKAVVASLLLVSPFYVFAGTSVDVSKIYGKIQFVNSYPDYKVKVVNQYPDLKVQQVSVYPDSVGKWQTVDSYPDYKVQIVDSYPDFTIQYVDSYPGVN
;
A
#
# COMPACT_ATOMS: atom_id res chain seq x y z
N MET A 1 -30.41 6.94 32.84
CA MET A 1 -30.12 6.58 32.57
C MET A 1 -29.51 6.39 32.13
N PHE A 2 -29.29 6.39 31.93
CA PHE A 2 -28.68 6.07 31.44
C PHE A 2 -27.87 5.88 30.81
N LYS A 3 -27.61 5.99 30.75
CA LYS A 3 -26.95 5.73 30.22
C LYS A 3 -26.25 5.51 29.55
N ALA A 4 -26.02 5.72 29.47
CA ALA A 4 -25.27 5.39 28.79
C ALA A 4 -24.59 5.38 28.26
N VAL A 5 -24.59 5.47 28.26
CA VAL A 5 -23.82 5.30 27.74
C VAL A 5 -23.07 5.23 27.24
N VAL A 6 -23.07 5.31 27.18
CA VAL A 6 -22.32 5.06 26.69
C VAL A 6 -21.66 4.91 26.18
N ALA A 7 -21.63 5.02 26.08
CA ALA A 7 -20.97 4.70 25.55
C ALA A 7 -20.36 4.62 25.06
N SER A 8 -20.42 4.72 25.02
CA SER A 8 -19.76 4.45 24.59
C SER A 8 -19.17 4.43 24.05
N LEU A 9 -19.20 4.58 23.85
CA LEU A 9 -18.64 4.36 23.37
C LEU A 9 -18.02 4.39 22.81
N LEU A 10 -17.91 4.46 22.66
CA LEU A 10 -17.34 4.30 22.19
C LEU A 10 -16.72 4.29 21.70
N LEU A 11 -16.64 4.34 21.58
CA LEU A 11 -16.04 4.18 21.17
C LEU A 11 -15.39 4.21 20.69
N VAL A 12 -15.33 4.28 20.59
CA VAL A 12 -14.64 4.22 20.21
C VAL A 12 -13.93 4.36 19.69
N SER A 13 -13.77 4.41 19.49
CA SER A 13 -13.07 4.46 18.99
C SER A 13 -12.41 4.64 18.48
N PRO A 14 -12.21 4.65 18.37
CA PRO A 14 -11.52 4.85 17.85
C PRO A 14 -10.58 4.97 17.69
N PHE A 15 -10.36 4.73 17.72
CA PHE A 15 -9.40 4.81 17.70
C PHE A 15 -8.70 4.57 17.26
N TYR A 16 -8.49 4.42 16.98
CA TYR A 16 -7.71 4.04 16.55
C TYR A 16 -6.98 4.23 15.85
N VAL A 17 -6.69 4.31 15.55
CA VAL A 17 -6.00 4.56 14.86
C VAL A 17 -5.01 4.36 14.27
N PHE A 18 -4.53 3.91 13.78
CA PHE A 18 -3.61 3.74 13.35
C PHE A 18 -2.94 3.35 12.55
N ALA A 19 -2.87 3.43 12.17
CA ALA A 19 -1.57 3.32 11.53
C ALA A 19 -1.57 2.18 10.54
N GLY A 20 -0.85 2.28 9.43
CA GLY A 20 -0.73 1.23 8.44
C GLY A 20 -1.93 1.12 7.53
N THR A 21 -1.92 0.12 6.70
CA THR A 21 -2.92 -0.12 5.66
C THR A 21 -3.70 -1.39 5.96
N SER A 22 -4.94 -1.44 5.46
CA SER A 22 -5.73 -2.66 5.48
C SER A 22 -5.38 -3.61 4.33
N VAL A 23 -4.53 -3.18 3.39
CA VAL A 23 -4.09 -3.99 2.26
C VAL A 23 -2.94 -4.89 2.70
N ASP A 24 -2.97 -6.15 2.31
CA ASP A 24 -1.84 -7.05 2.54
C ASP A 24 -0.79 -6.80 1.46
N VAL A 25 0.13 -5.88 1.75
CA VAL A 25 1.13 -5.45 0.78
C VAL A 25 2.13 -6.55 0.44
N SER A 26 2.23 -7.59 1.27
CA SER A 26 3.12 -8.71 0.99
C SER A 26 2.69 -9.51 -0.24
N LYS A 27 1.46 -9.30 -0.70
CA LYS A 27 0.93 -9.98 -1.88
C LYS A 27 0.98 -9.13 -3.14
N ILE A 28 1.43 -7.87 -3.02
CA ILE A 28 1.41 -6.95 -4.16
C ILE A 28 2.81 -6.86 -4.74
N TYR A 29 3.12 -7.78 -5.64
CA TYR A 29 4.37 -7.80 -6.39
C TYR A 29 4.07 -8.39 -7.75
N GLY A 30 5.02 -8.26 -8.67
CA GLY A 30 4.85 -8.77 -10.01
C GLY A 30 4.90 -7.66 -11.05
N LYS A 31 4.13 -7.83 -12.10
CA LYS A 31 4.06 -6.86 -13.20
C LYS A 31 3.10 -5.75 -12.82
N ILE A 32 3.60 -4.51 -12.85
CA ILE A 32 2.85 -3.35 -12.40
C ILE A 32 2.74 -2.37 -13.56
N GLN A 33 1.52 -1.95 -13.85
CA GLN A 33 1.27 -0.87 -14.81
C GLN A 33 0.84 0.37 -14.03
N PHE A 34 1.54 1.48 -14.24
CA PHE A 34 1.16 2.75 -13.62
C PHE A 34 0.11 3.43 -14.48
N VAL A 35 -1.00 3.81 -13.87
CA VAL A 35 -2.15 4.38 -14.57
C VAL A 35 -2.56 5.69 -13.91
N ASN A 36 -3.36 6.50 -14.64
CA ASN A 36 -3.90 7.76 -14.14
C ASN A 36 -5.34 7.65 -13.67
N SER A 37 -5.99 6.52 -13.95
CA SER A 37 -7.39 6.31 -13.57
C SER A 37 -7.67 4.83 -13.45
N TYR A 38 -8.66 4.51 -12.67
CA TYR A 38 -9.15 3.13 -12.47
C TYR A 38 -8.04 2.18 -12.04
N PRO A 39 -7.24 2.54 -11.00
CA PRO A 39 -6.21 1.64 -10.51
C PRO A 39 -6.80 0.54 -9.65
N ASP A 40 -6.02 -0.54 -9.48
CA ASP A 40 -6.34 -1.51 -8.44
C ASP A 40 -5.98 -0.94 -7.07
N TYR A 41 -4.88 -0.17 -7.00
CA TYR A 41 -4.42 0.46 -5.75
C TYR A 41 -3.88 1.85 -6.02
N LYS A 42 -4.11 2.75 -5.06
CA LYS A 42 -3.48 4.07 -5.03
C LYS A 42 -2.36 4.01 -4.03
N VAL A 43 -1.16 4.45 -4.43
CA VAL A 43 0.01 4.40 -3.55
C VAL A 43 0.66 5.77 -3.48
N LYS A 44 1.28 6.04 -2.34
CA LYS A 44 2.08 7.25 -2.14
C LYS A 44 3.52 6.85 -1.91
N VAL A 45 4.44 7.54 -2.59
CA VAL A 45 5.88 7.34 -2.42
C VAL A 45 6.33 8.16 -1.22
N VAL A 46 7.00 7.52 -0.27
CA VAL A 46 7.50 8.17 0.95
C VAL A 46 8.98 7.91 1.11
N ASN A 47 9.62 8.68 2.00
CA ASN A 47 11.06 8.58 2.25
C ASN A 47 11.40 7.75 3.47
N GLN A 48 10.41 7.43 4.31
CA GLN A 48 10.64 6.68 5.53
C GLN A 48 9.34 6.05 5.98
N TYR A 49 9.46 4.94 6.69
CA TYR A 49 8.33 4.21 7.29
C TYR A 49 7.29 3.81 6.25
N PRO A 50 7.69 3.19 5.12
CA PRO A 50 6.72 2.74 4.13
C PRO A 50 5.99 1.49 4.61
N ASP A 51 4.81 1.26 4.04
CA ASP A 51 4.14 -0.03 4.20
C ASP A 51 4.88 -1.12 3.44
N LEU A 52 5.48 -0.77 2.30
CA LEU A 52 6.17 -1.71 1.42
C LEU A 52 7.41 -1.05 0.84
N LYS A 53 8.55 -1.74 0.91
CA LYS A 53 9.76 -1.35 0.20
C LYS A 53 9.74 -2.01 -1.17
N VAL A 54 9.86 -1.19 -2.23
CA VAL A 54 9.72 -1.65 -3.60
C VAL A 54 11.05 -1.54 -4.32
N GLN A 55 11.50 -2.64 -4.89
CA GLN A 55 12.64 -2.67 -5.79
C GLN A 55 12.12 -2.87 -7.20
N GLN A 56 12.46 -1.94 -8.10
CA GLN A 56 12.10 -2.09 -9.49
C GLN A 56 13.08 -3.04 -10.16
N VAL A 57 12.54 -4.05 -10.81
CA VAL A 57 13.34 -5.07 -11.49
C VAL A 57 12.92 -5.14 -12.95
N SER A 58 13.82 -5.62 -13.81
CA SER A 58 13.50 -5.77 -15.22
C SER A 58 13.05 -7.19 -15.57
N VAL A 59 13.29 -8.16 -14.67
CA VAL A 59 12.88 -9.55 -14.85
C VAL A 59 12.62 -10.17 -13.47
N TYR A 60 11.87 -11.25 -13.48
CA TYR A 60 11.63 -12.08 -12.27
C TYR A 60 11.08 -11.28 -11.09
N PRO A 61 9.95 -10.56 -11.28
CA PRO A 61 9.30 -9.89 -10.15
C PRO A 61 8.46 -10.90 -9.36
N ASP A 62 9.11 -11.86 -8.74
CA ASP A 62 8.47 -13.05 -8.20
C ASP A 62 8.55 -13.17 -6.68
N SER A 63 8.83 -12.07 -5.99
CA SER A 63 8.83 -12.06 -4.53
C SER A 63 8.45 -10.68 -4.02
N VAL A 64 8.16 -10.62 -2.72
CA VAL A 64 7.60 -9.43 -2.08
C VAL A 64 8.43 -8.19 -2.38
N GLY A 65 7.76 -7.14 -2.84
CA GLY A 65 8.39 -5.86 -3.10
C GLY A 65 9.09 -5.73 -4.44
N LYS A 66 9.16 -6.79 -5.23
CA LYS A 66 9.78 -6.71 -6.57
C LYS A 66 8.69 -6.38 -7.60
N TRP A 67 8.82 -5.20 -8.20
CA TRP A 67 7.87 -4.68 -9.17
C TRP A 67 8.56 -4.52 -10.52
N GLN A 68 7.97 -5.08 -11.57
CA GLN A 68 8.40 -4.87 -12.94
C GLN A 68 7.38 -3.98 -13.63
N THR A 69 7.81 -2.80 -14.11
CA THR A 69 6.91 -1.88 -14.81
C THR A 69 6.62 -2.42 -16.22
N VAL A 70 5.35 -2.52 -16.56
CA VAL A 70 4.91 -3.01 -17.86
C VAL A 70 3.88 -2.05 -18.46
N ASP A 71 3.69 -2.14 -19.79
CA ASP A 71 2.71 -1.33 -20.52
C ASP A 71 1.41 -2.07 -20.74
N SER A 72 1.40 -3.39 -20.58
CA SER A 72 0.21 -4.20 -20.82
C SER A 72 0.29 -5.49 -20.02
N TYR A 73 -0.86 -6.08 -19.80
CA TYR A 73 -1.00 -7.35 -19.07
C TYR A 73 -0.35 -7.31 -17.69
N PRO A 74 -0.66 -6.29 -16.87
CA PRO A 74 -0.11 -6.23 -15.53
C PRO A 74 -0.79 -7.21 -14.60
N ASP A 75 -0.10 -7.54 -13.50
CA ASP A 75 -0.74 -8.21 -12.38
C ASP A 75 -1.58 -7.22 -11.59
N TYR A 76 -1.10 -5.96 -11.48
CA TYR A 76 -1.82 -4.90 -10.79
C TYR A 76 -1.64 -3.57 -11.51
N LYS A 77 -2.67 -2.74 -11.46
CA LYS A 77 -2.62 -1.35 -11.92
C LYS A 77 -2.49 -0.46 -10.70
N VAL A 78 -1.53 0.45 -10.71
CA VAL A 78 -1.19 1.30 -9.58
C VAL A 78 -1.20 2.76 -10.02
N GLN A 79 -1.82 3.61 -9.22
CA GLN A 79 -1.80 5.06 -9.41
C GLN A 79 -1.01 5.70 -8.28
N ILE A 80 -0.05 6.56 -8.63
CA ILE A 80 0.71 7.33 -7.64
C ILE A 80 -0.13 8.54 -7.24
N VAL A 81 -0.35 8.72 -5.95
CA VAL A 81 -1.15 9.85 -5.43
C VAL A 81 -0.39 10.54 -4.30
N ASP A 82 -0.81 11.77 -3.98
CA ASP A 82 -0.22 12.54 -2.88
C ASP A 82 -1.02 12.41 -1.59
N SER A 83 -2.28 12.01 -1.68
CA SER A 83 -3.15 11.95 -0.52
C SER A 83 -4.12 10.79 -0.66
N TYR A 84 -4.55 10.28 0.47
CA TYR A 84 -5.52 9.18 0.56
C TYR A 84 -5.07 7.94 -0.20
N PRO A 85 -3.81 7.48 -0.01
CA PRO A 85 -3.38 6.25 -0.67
C PRO A 85 -3.97 5.03 0.03
N ASP A 86 -3.97 3.90 -0.70
CA ASP A 86 -4.31 2.63 -0.09
C ASP A 86 -3.14 2.12 0.75
N PHE A 87 -1.91 2.40 0.33
CA PHE A 87 -0.71 2.11 1.11
C PHE A 87 0.44 2.99 0.61
N THR A 88 1.55 2.98 1.35
CA THR A 88 2.74 3.77 1.01
C THR A 88 3.87 2.85 0.60
N ILE A 89 4.72 3.36 -0.30
CA ILE A 89 5.90 2.62 -0.77
C ILE A 89 7.14 3.50 -0.67
N GLN A 90 8.29 2.85 -0.58
CA GLN A 90 9.58 3.49 -0.70
C GLN A 90 10.41 2.68 -1.68
N TYR A 91 10.98 3.34 -2.70
CA TYR A 91 11.85 2.65 -3.64
C TYR A 91 13.18 2.37 -2.98
N VAL A 92 13.68 1.15 -3.14
CA VAL A 92 14.95 0.72 -2.58
C VAL A 92 15.76 0.00 -3.65
N ASP A 93 17.09 -0.06 -3.44
CA ASP A 93 17.99 -0.77 -4.34
C ASP A 93 18.19 -2.22 -3.94
N SER A 94 17.86 -2.56 -2.70
CA SER A 94 18.06 -3.90 -2.19
C SER A 94 17.13 -4.13 -1.01
N TYR A 95 16.90 -5.38 -0.68
CA TYR A 95 16.09 -5.80 0.47
C TYR A 95 14.66 -5.24 0.40
N PRO A 96 13.94 -5.47 -0.73
CA PRO A 96 12.54 -5.06 -0.79
C PRO A 96 11.68 -5.92 0.12
N GLY A 97 10.47 -5.43 0.38
CA GLY A 97 9.50 -6.21 1.13
C GLY A 97 8.89 -5.43 2.28
N VAL A 98 8.23 -6.16 3.15
CA VAL A 98 7.57 -5.59 4.33
C VAL A 98 8.59 -5.50 5.45
N ASN A 99 8.48 -4.44 6.24
CA ASN A 99 9.37 -4.26 7.41
C ASN A 99 9.04 -5.27 8.50
#